data_7f5de27c77cadae8b1db4dbbecbaacb8
#
_entry.id   7f5de27c77cadae8b1db4dbbecbaacb8
#
_cell.length_a   1.000
_cell.length_b   1.000
_cell.length_c   1.000
_cell.angle_alpha   90.00
_cell.angle_beta   90.00
_cell.angle_gamma   90.00
#
_symmetry.space_group_name_H-M   'P 1'
#
loop_
_entity.id
_entity.type
_entity.pdbx_description
1 polymer ?
#
loop_
_entity_poly.entity_id
_entity_poly.type
_entity_poly.pdbx_seq_one_letter_code
_entity_poly.pdbx_strand_id
1 'polypeptide(L)'
;MAILLTGGAGFIGSHTAVSLLNAGLEIVIVDNLYNSSPKVIDRIETITGKRPAFVEADCCDKAAMDKVFSDYDITGVIHFAGLKAVGESVQKPLLYYRNNLDSTLTVLEVMRAHNCHQFVFSSSATVYGDQPAPLYETAQTGNCSNPYGWTKFMIEEILKSACAADPTLSVVLLRYFNPIGAHESGLIGENPNGIPNNLMPYITQVAIGRREKLTVFGNDYDTPDGTGVRDYIHVVDLAEGHLCAIQY
;
A
#
# COMPACT_ATOMS: atom_id res chain seq x y z
N MET A 1 -15.54 6.37 -16.11
CA MET A 1 -15.38 5.41 -14.99
C MET A 1 -13.90 5.31 -14.66
N ALA A 2 -13.49 5.57 -13.45
CA ALA A 2 -12.09 5.56 -13.05
C ALA A 2 -11.87 4.77 -11.76
N ILE A 3 -10.66 4.21 -11.59
CA ILE A 3 -10.22 3.58 -10.34
C ILE A 3 -9.42 4.60 -9.52
N LEU A 4 -9.81 4.79 -8.28
CA LEU A 4 -9.10 5.65 -7.34
C LEU A 4 -7.94 4.89 -6.69
N LEU A 5 -6.74 5.44 -6.76
CA LEU A 5 -5.56 4.95 -6.05
C LEU A 5 -5.20 5.91 -4.90
N THR A 6 -5.56 5.57 -3.68
CA THR A 6 -5.12 6.35 -2.51
C THR A 6 -3.69 5.95 -2.14
N GLY A 7 -2.82 6.91 -1.89
CA GLY A 7 -1.38 6.64 -1.73
C GLY A 7 -0.71 6.20 -3.04
N GLY A 8 -1.32 6.56 -4.18
CA GLY A 8 -0.94 6.09 -5.50
C GLY A 8 0.39 6.65 -6.04
N ALA A 9 0.95 7.70 -5.43
CA ALA A 9 2.29 8.20 -5.75
C ALA A 9 3.41 7.47 -4.98
N GLY A 10 3.06 6.54 -4.07
CA GLY A 10 4.00 5.69 -3.35
C GLY A 10 4.61 4.58 -4.20
N PHE A 11 5.48 3.77 -3.59
CA PHE A 11 6.21 2.69 -4.26
C PHE A 11 5.28 1.69 -4.97
N ILE A 12 4.38 1.02 -4.24
CA ILE A 12 3.47 0.02 -4.80
C ILE A 12 2.41 0.71 -5.67
N GLY A 13 1.83 1.82 -5.19
CA GLY A 13 0.79 2.56 -5.91
C GLY A 13 1.21 3.03 -7.29
N SER A 14 2.46 3.52 -7.46
CA SER A 14 2.96 3.96 -8.76
C SER A 14 3.13 2.83 -9.76
N HIS A 15 3.58 1.66 -9.34
CA HIS A 15 3.68 0.47 -10.19
C HIS A 15 2.28 -0.05 -10.56
N THR A 16 1.35 -0.06 -9.60
CA THR A 16 -0.06 -0.40 -9.88
C THR A 16 -0.69 0.59 -10.86
N ALA A 17 -0.41 1.89 -10.71
CA ALA A 17 -0.87 2.90 -11.66
C ALA A 17 -0.41 2.61 -13.10
N VAL A 18 0.85 2.19 -13.28
CA VAL A 18 1.38 1.78 -14.59
C VAL A 18 0.63 0.56 -15.14
N SER A 19 0.43 -0.50 -14.33
CA SER A 19 -0.29 -1.71 -14.76
C SER A 19 -1.74 -1.39 -15.17
N LEU A 20 -2.46 -0.57 -14.38
CA LEU A 20 -3.84 -0.19 -14.69
C LEU A 20 -3.94 0.64 -15.98
N LEU A 21 -3.07 1.63 -16.16
CA LEU A 21 -3.03 2.47 -17.37
C LEU A 21 -2.69 1.66 -18.63
N ASN A 22 -1.77 0.70 -18.52
CA ASN A 22 -1.41 -0.21 -19.61
C ASN A 22 -2.57 -1.17 -19.94
N ALA A 23 -3.35 -1.58 -18.94
CA ALA A 23 -4.59 -2.35 -19.14
C ALA A 23 -5.75 -1.51 -19.71
N GLY A 24 -5.56 -0.21 -19.94
CA GLY A 24 -6.55 0.68 -20.54
C GLY A 24 -7.55 1.28 -19.55
N LEU A 25 -7.34 1.11 -18.26
CA LEU A 25 -8.19 1.70 -17.22
C LEU A 25 -7.85 3.18 -17.00
N GLU A 26 -8.87 3.98 -16.73
CA GLU A 26 -8.68 5.35 -16.24
C GLU A 26 -8.45 5.32 -14.72
N ILE A 27 -7.54 6.16 -14.25
CA ILE A 27 -7.20 6.23 -12.83
C ILE A 27 -7.14 7.66 -12.31
N VAL A 28 -7.47 7.81 -11.04
CA VAL A 28 -7.24 9.02 -10.26
C VAL A 28 -6.31 8.66 -9.10
N ILE A 29 -5.25 9.42 -8.91
CA ILE A 29 -4.31 9.24 -7.79
C ILE A 29 -4.59 10.33 -6.75
N VAL A 30 -4.80 9.91 -5.50
CA VAL A 30 -4.82 10.79 -4.32
C VAL A 30 -3.64 10.44 -3.44
N ASP A 31 -2.83 11.44 -3.08
CA ASP A 31 -1.66 11.27 -2.22
C ASP A 31 -1.36 12.58 -1.49
N ASN A 32 -0.99 12.54 -0.22
CA ASN A 32 -0.61 13.74 0.55
C ASN A 32 0.89 14.02 0.50
N LEU A 33 1.63 13.25 -0.30
CA LEU A 33 3.08 13.36 -0.52
C LEU A 33 3.94 13.23 0.74
N TYR A 34 3.40 12.65 1.82
CA TYR A 34 4.14 12.44 3.07
C TYR A 34 5.42 11.62 2.85
N ASN A 35 5.33 10.54 2.04
CA ASN A 35 6.47 9.66 1.73
C ASN A 35 6.58 9.35 0.23
N SER A 36 6.22 10.31 -0.60
CA SER A 36 6.23 10.21 -2.06
C SER A 36 6.66 11.53 -2.70
N SER A 37 6.53 11.67 -4.01
CA SER A 37 6.88 12.89 -4.73
C SER A 37 5.96 13.07 -5.94
N PRO A 38 5.52 14.30 -6.26
CA PRO A 38 4.69 14.58 -7.43
C PRO A 38 5.41 14.24 -8.75
N LYS A 39 6.73 14.17 -8.77
CA LYS A 39 7.52 13.73 -9.92
C LYS A 39 7.18 12.30 -10.39
N VAL A 40 6.56 11.50 -9.51
CA VAL A 40 6.12 10.15 -9.87
C VAL A 40 5.04 10.20 -10.95
N ILE A 41 4.16 11.20 -10.93
CA ILE A 41 3.11 11.38 -11.93
C ILE A 41 3.70 11.60 -13.33
N ASP A 42 4.72 12.46 -13.44
CA ASP A 42 5.42 12.69 -14.72
C ASP A 42 6.13 11.42 -15.23
N ARG A 43 6.66 10.62 -14.30
CA ARG A 43 7.32 9.34 -14.63
C ARG A 43 6.33 8.28 -15.07
N ILE A 44 5.16 8.19 -14.46
CA ILE A 44 4.07 7.31 -14.89
C ILE A 44 3.64 7.69 -16.31
N GLU A 45 3.46 8.98 -16.59
CA GLU A 45 3.16 9.49 -17.95
C GLU A 45 4.26 9.12 -18.95
N THR A 46 5.53 9.28 -18.57
CA THR A 46 6.66 8.90 -19.44
C THR A 46 6.66 7.41 -19.78
N ILE A 47 6.31 6.55 -18.81
CA ILE A 47 6.29 5.09 -18.98
C ILE A 47 5.10 4.65 -19.85
N THR A 48 3.92 5.21 -19.61
CA THR A 48 2.65 4.70 -20.16
C THR A 48 2.14 5.51 -21.36
N GLY A 49 2.69 6.72 -21.59
CA GLY A 49 2.14 7.69 -22.54
C GLY A 49 0.80 8.32 -22.08
N LYS A 50 0.35 8.02 -20.87
CA LYS A 50 -0.92 8.50 -20.29
C LYS A 50 -0.68 9.18 -18.96
N ARG A 51 -1.17 10.42 -18.80
CA ARG A 51 -1.09 11.14 -17.53
C ARG A 51 -2.30 10.81 -16.67
N PRO A 52 -2.11 10.20 -15.48
CA PRO A 52 -3.21 10.02 -14.54
C PRO A 52 -3.68 11.37 -13.98
N ALA A 53 -4.97 11.46 -13.62
CA ALA A 53 -5.43 12.57 -12.78
C ALA A 53 -4.76 12.46 -11.41
N PHE A 54 -4.32 13.60 -10.87
CA PHE A 54 -3.65 13.66 -9.57
C PHE A 54 -4.27 14.74 -8.69
N VAL A 55 -4.62 14.36 -7.47
CA VAL A 55 -5.14 15.27 -6.44
C VAL A 55 -4.25 15.14 -5.20
N GLU A 56 -3.60 16.22 -4.83
CA GLU A 56 -2.85 16.29 -3.57
C GLU A 56 -3.84 16.53 -2.43
N ALA A 57 -4.12 15.46 -1.66
CA ALA A 57 -5.05 15.50 -0.54
C ALA A 57 -4.74 14.41 0.49
N ASP A 58 -5.19 14.62 1.73
CA ASP A 58 -5.14 13.62 2.78
C ASP A 58 -6.42 12.78 2.76
N CYS A 59 -6.28 11.46 2.73
CA CYS A 59 -7.41 10.53 2.76
C CYS A 59 -8.22 10.58 4.08
N CYS A 60 -7.68 11.19 5.13
CA CYS A 60 -8.40 11.46 6.37
C CYS A 60 -9.32 12.70 6.26
N ASP A 61 -9.12 13.55 5.24
CA ASP A 61 -9.99 14.71 4.98
C ASP A 61 -11.23 14.29 4.16
N LYS A 62 -12.34 14.12 4.87
CA LYS A 62 -13.60 13.69 4.27
C LYS A 62 -14.11 14.67 3.20
N ALA A 63 -13.95 15.98 3.39
CA ALA A 63 -14.41 16.96 2.43
C ALA A 63 -13.58 16.94 1.14
N ALA A 64 -12.27 16.75 1.26
CA ALA A 64 -11.39 16.57 0.11
C ALA A 64 -11.71 15.27 -0.65
N MET A 65 -11.94 14.17 0.06
CA MET A 65 -12.30 12.88 -0.56
C MET A 65 -13.68 12.95 -1.23
N ASP A 66 -14.68 13.55 -0.60
CA ASP A 66 -16.00 13.74 -1.18
C ASP A 66 -15.95 14.58 -2.47
N LYS A 67 -15.09 15.60 -2.48
CA LYS A 67 -14.83 16.39 -3.70
C LYS A 67 -14.21 15.54 -4.81
N VAL A 68 -13.25 14.65 -4.51
CA VAL A 68 -12.65 13.74 -5.49
C VAL A 68 -13.72 12.87 -6.14
N PHE A 69 -14.61 12.27 -5.35
CA PHE A 69 -15.69 11.42 -5.88
C PHE A 69 -16.74 12.22 -6.64
N SER A 70 -16.90 13.51 -6.33
CA SER A 70 -17.81 14.42 -7.08
C SER A 70 -17.22 14.86 -8.40
N ASP A 71 -15.90 15.08 -8.47
CA ASP A 71 -15.21 15.56 -9.67
C ASP A 71 -14.93 14.41 -10.66
N TYR A 72 -14.85 13.16 -10.19
CA TYR A 72 -14.51 11.99 -10.99
C TYR A 72 -15.53 10.86 -10.80
N ASP A 73 -15.88 10.17 -11.87
CA ASP A 73 -16.76 8.99 -11.87
C ASP A 73 -15.99 7.75 -11.35
N ILE A 74 -15.82 7.66 -10.02
CA ILE A 74 -15.06 6.61 -9.35
C ILE A 74 -15.92 5.36 -9.19
N THR A 75 -15.47 4.23 -9.74
CA THR A 75 -16.17 2.95 -9.68
C THR A 75 -15.52 1.92 -8.76
N GLY A 76 -14.26 2.13 -8.39
CA GLY A 76 -13.53 1.26 -7.49
C GLY A 76 -12.35 1.98 -6.85
N VAL A 77 -11.89 1.48 -5.72
CA VAL A 77 -10.78 2.04 -4.94
C VAL A 77 -9.73 0.96 -4.67
N ILE A 78 -8.46 1.30 -4.89
CA ILE A 78 -7.31 0.55 -4.38
C ILE A 78 -6.65 1.40 -3.30
N HIS A 79 -6.71 0.92 -2.06
CA HIS A 79 -6.30 1.69 -0.89
C HIS A 79 -4.90 1.33 -0.43
N PHE A 80 -3.90 2.12 -0.84
CA PHE A 80 -2.51 2.02 -0.40
C PHE A 80 -2.17 3.01 0.73
N ALA A 81 -2.94 4.08 0.86
CA ALA A 81 -2.66 5.13 1.84
C ALA A 81 -2.56 4.55 3.26
N GLY A 82 -1.50 4.94 3.95
CA GLY A 82 -1.25 4.52 5.33
C GLY A 82 0.23 4.57 5.68
N LEU A 83 0.49 4.82 6.95
CA LEU A 83 1.84 4.76 7.52
C LEU A 83 2.26 3.30 7.64
N LYS A 84 3.50 2.96 7.20
CA LYS A 84 3.96 1.57 7.05
C LYS A 84 5.23 1.21 7.83
N ALA A 85 5.88 2.16 8.48
CA ALA A 85 7.16 1.92 9.15
C ALA A 85 6.96 1.24 10.50
N VAL A 86 7.26 -0.05 10.59
CA VAL A 86 7.06 -0.88 11.80
C VAL A 86 7.74 -0.25 13.02
N GLY A 87 9.03 0.12 12.92
CA GLY A 87 9.76 0.73 14.04
C GLY A 87 9.17 2.05 14.50
N GLU A 88 8.72 2.91 13.58
CA GLU A 88 8.04 4.17 13.94
C GLU A 88 6.68 3.90 14.59
N SER A 89 5.96 2.86 14.18
CA SER A 89 4.66 2.53 14.78
C SER A 89 4.77 2.22 16.27
N VAL A 90 5.86 1.59 16.69
CA VAL A 90 6.14 1.31 18.11
C VAL A 90 6.41 2.60 18.89
N GLN A 91 7.08 3.56 18.27
CA GLN A 91 7.40 4.84 18.90
C GLN A 91 6.20 5.81 18.92
N LYS A 92 5.33 5.74 17.89
CA LYS A 92 4.21 6.67 17.68
C LYS A 92 2.89 5.92 17.42
N PRO A 93 2.45 5.01 18.34
CA PRO A 93 1.32 4.13 18.07
C PRO A 93 0.02 4.88 17.77
N LEU A 94 -0.29 5.94 18.50
CA LEU A 94 -1.52 6.70 18.31
C LEU A 94 -1.58 7.38 16.93
N LEU A 95 -0.45 7.83 16.39
CA LEU A 95 -0.37 8.37 15.05
C LEU A 95 -0.75 7.31 14.01
N TYR A 96 -0.24 6.08 14.17
CA TYR A 96 -0.54 4.97 13.26
C TYR A 96 -2.00 4.54 13.32
N TYR A 97 -2.56 4.39 14.52
CA TYR A 97 -3.99 4.07 14.66
C TYR A 97 -4.86 5.16 14.03
N ARG A 98 -4.63 6.43 14.38
CA ARG A 98 -5.39 7.54 13.79
C ARG A 98 -5.29 7.54 12.28
N ASN A 99 -4.08 7.65 11.74
CA ASN A 99 -3.88 7.81 10.31
C ASN A 99 -4.48 6.64 9.52
N ASN A 100 -4.13 5.40 9.89
CA ASN A 100 -4.48 4.23 9.09
C ASN A 100 -5.96 3.86 9.20
N LEU A 101 -6.57 3.99 10.38
CA LEU A 101 -7.99 3.70 10.56
C LEU A 101 -8.85 4.82 9.99
N ASP A 102 -8.55 6.08 10.34
CA ASP A 102 -9.37 7.22 9.90
C ASP A 102 -9.34 7.36 8.36
N SER A 103 -8.20 7.15 7.70
CA SER A 103 -8.13 7.17 6.23
C SER A 103 -9.04 6.11 5.59
N THR A 104 -9.02 4.88 6.12
CA THR A 104 -9.86 3.79 5.59
C THR A 104 -11.34 4.07 5.86
N LEU A 105 -11.70 4.48 7.08
CA LEU A 105 -13.09 4.79 7.44
C LEU A 105 -13.64 5.94 6.59
N THR A 106 -12.86 6.99 6.41
CA THR A 106 -13.24 8.15 5.57
C THR A 106 -13.50 7.71 4.13
N VAL A 107 -12.60 6.92 3.54
CA VAL A 107 -12.78 6.43 2.17
C VAL A 107 -14.04 5.57 2.04
N LEU A 108 -14.29 4.64 2.97
CA LEU A 108 -15.48 3.79 2.95
C LEU A 108 -16.79 4.60 3.11
N GLU A 109 -16.81 5.62 3.97
CA GLU A 109 -17.96 6.50 4.12
C GLU A 109 -18.28 7.28 2.84
N VAL A 110 -17.24 7.80 2.16
CA VAL A 110 -17.40 8.53 0.90
C VAL A 110 -17.80 7.58 -0.23
N MET A 111 -17.17 6.40 -0.34
CA MET A 111 -17.59 5.38 -1.31
C MET A 111 -19.07 5.05 -1.20
N ARG A 112 -19.56 4.84 0.02
CA ARG A 112 -20.98 4.56 0.27
C ARG A 112 -21.88 5.73 -0.16
N ALA A 113 -21.47 6.97 0.10
CA ALA A 113 -22.22 8.16 -0.29
C ALA A 113 -22.33 8.34 -1.80
N HIS A 114 -21.33 7.85 -2.55
CA HIS A 114 -21.23 7.95 -4.02
C HIS A 114 -21.54 6.63 -4.76
N ASN A 115 -22.12 5.62 -4.09
CA ASN A 115 -22.46 4.32 -4.68
C ASN A 115 -21.26 3.60 -5.35
N CYS A 116 -20.06 3.74 -4.78
CA CYS A 116 -18.87 3.00 -5.20
C CYS A 116 -18.73 1.74 -4.33
N HIS A 117 -18.64 0.56 -4.96
CA HIS A 117 -18.79 -0.71 -4.24
C HIS A 117 -17.58 -1.65 -4.35
N GLN A 118 -16.54 -1.29 -5.08
CA GLN A 118 -15.34 -2.11 -5.23
C GLN A 118 -14.18 -1.53 -4.42
N PHE A 119 -13.60 -2.36 -3.54
CA PHE A 119 -12.49 -1.94 -2.68
C PHE A 119 -11.40 -3.00 -2.62
N VAL A 120 -10.19 -2.65 -3.01
CA VAL A 120 -9.01 -3.50 -2.83
C VAL A 120 -8.14 -2.91 -1.73
N PHE A 121 -7.89 -3.69 -0.70
CA PHE A 121 -7.09 -3.27 0.44
C PHE A 121 -5.67 -3.82 0.39
N SER A 122 -4.72 -2.91 0.45
CA SER A 122 -3.30 -3.19 0.66
C SER A 122 -3.08 -3.63 2.12
N SER A 123 -3.35 -4.92 2.40
CA SER A 123 -3.07 -5.52 3.69
C SER A 123 -1.61 -5.96 3.82
N SER A 124 -1.28 -6.76 4.79
CA SER A 124 0.10 -7.17 5.08
C SER A 124 0.14 -8.55 5.71
N ALA A 125 1.18 -9.31 5.45
CA ALA A 125 1.47 -10.56 6.15
C ALA A 125 1.65 -10.37 7.67
N THR A 126 1.89 -9.15 8.15
CA THR A 126 1.95 -8.83 9.59
C THR A 126 0.65 -9.14 10.35
N VAL A 127 -0.49 -9.28 9.64
CA VAL A 127 -1.77 -9.67 10.25
C VAL A 127 -1.78 -11.11 10.78
N TYR A 128 -0.89 -11.96 10.28
CA TYR A 128 -0.75 -13.34 10.77
C TYR A 128 -0.09 -13.43 12.15
N GLY A 129 0.60 -12.36 12.60
CA GLY A 129 1.35 -12.40 13.85
C GLY A 129 2.55 -13.35 13.78
N ASP A 130 2.90 -13.90 14.93
CA ASP A 130 4.01 -14.86 15.05
C ASP A 130 3.47 -16.29 14.96
N GLN A 131 3.52 -16.85 13.75
CA GLN A 131 3.07 -18.21 13.46
C GLN A 131 4.12 -18.96 12.65
N PRO A 132 4.19 -20.29 12.77
CA PRO A 132 5.11 -21.09 11.95
C PRO A 132 4.72 -21.04 10.46
N ALA A 133 5.75 -20.99 9.60
CA ALA A 133 5.56 -21.12 8.16
C ALA A 133 5.27 -22.59 7.77
N PRO A 134 4.61 -22.86 6.61
CA PRO A 134 4.07 -21.89 5.66
C PRO A 134 2.75 -21.27 6.11
N LEU A 135 2.52 -19.99 5.76
CA LEU A 135 1.29 -19.28 6.05
C LEU A 135 0.32 -19.37 4.87
N TYR A 136 -0.94 -19.65 5.17
CA TYR A 136 -2.04 -19.72 4.20
C TYR A 136 -3.09 -18.66 4.51
N GLU A 137 -3.93 -18.31 3.54
CA GLU A 137 -5.00 -17.32 3.70
C GLU A 137 -6.01 -17.70 4.79
N THR A 138 -6.16 -19.01 5.06
CA THR A 138 -7.01 -19.56 6.12
C THR A 138 -6.37 -19.56 7.50
N ALA A 139 -5.08 -19.20 7.61
CA ALA A 139 -4.40 -19.13 8.89
C ALA A 139 -5.05 -18.07 9.79
N GLN A 140 -5.01 -18.30 11.09
CA GLN A 140 -5.55 -17.36 12.07
C GLN A 140 -4.83 -16.00 11.94
N THR A 141 -5.58 -14.92 12.02
CA THR A 141 -5.05 -13.54 12.04
C THR A 141 -5.22 -12.91 13.42
N GLY A 142 -4.42 -11.88 13.69
CA GLY A 142 -4.35 -11.22 15.00
C GLY A 142 -3.02 -11.51 15.68
N ASN A 143 -2.91 -11.20 16.98
CA ASN A 143 -1.67 -11.29 17.76
C ASN A 143 -0.47 -10.58 17.10
N CYS A 144 -0.75 -9.44 16.46
CA CYS A 144 0.26 -8.67 15.77
C CYS A 144 1.33 -8.15 16.74
N SER A 145 2.58 -8.23 16.35
CA SER A 145 3.73 -7.85 17.21
C SER A 145 3.96 -6.34 17.34
N ASN A 146 3.25 -5.54 16.53
CA ASN A 146 3.47 -4.10 16.48
C ASN A 146 2.19 -3.33 16.06
N PRO A 147 2.11 -2.01 16.39
CA PRO A 147 0.92 -1.21 16.07
C PRO A 147 0.58 -1.13 14.59
N TYR A 148 1.57 -1.13 13.68
CA TYR A 148 1.28 -1.17 12.25
C TYR A 148 0.51 -2.45 11.86
N GLY A 149 0.97 -3.62 12.30
CA GLY A 149 0.28 -4.88 12.07
C GLY A 149 -1.15 -4.86 12.65
N TRP A 150 -1.32 -4.32 13.84
CA TRP A 150 -2.64 -4.15 14.46
C TRP A 150 -3.55 -3.25 13.61
N THR A 151 -3.06 -2.15 13.02
CA THR A 151 -3.89 -1.31 12.14
C THR A 151 -4.37 -2.09 10.93
N LYS A 152 -3.50 -2.89 10.30
CA LYS A 152 -3.87 -3.72 9.14
C LYS A 152 -4.90 -4.78 9.51
N PHE A 153 -4.71 -5.47 10.62
CA PHE A 153 -5.68 -6.46 11.13
C PHE A 153 -7.04 -5.82 11.45
N MET A 154 -7.06 -4.70 12.18
CA MET A 154 -8.30 -4.00 12.50
C MET A 154 -9.05 -3.54 11.25
N ILE A 155 -8.34 -3.06 10.23
CA ILE A 155 -8.96 -2.67 8.96
C ILE A 155 -9.58 -3.88 8.26
N GLU A 156 -8.92 -5.05 8.25
CA GLU A 156 -9.53 -6.27 7.70
C GLU A 156 -10.85 -6.63 8.42
N GLU A 157 -10.90 -6.52 9.75
CA GLU A 157 -12.12 -6.80 10.52
C GLU A 157 -13.22 -5.75 10.28
N ILE A 158 -12.84 -4.48 10.11
CA ILE A 158 -13.76 -3.40 9.70
C ILE A 158 -14.36 -3.71 8.33
N LEU A 159 -13.51 -4.09 7.35
CA LEU A 159 -13.96 -4.40 5.99
C LEU A 159 -14.87 -5.62 5.94
N LYS A 160 -14.55 -6.69 6.67
CA LYS A 160 -15.43 -7.86 6.82
C LYS A 160 -16.80 -7.48 7.40
N SER A 161 -16.81 -6.63 8.43
CA SER A 161 -18.04 -6.14 9.05
C SER A 161 -18.84 -5.25 8.10
N ALA A 162 -18.17 -4.40 7.31
CA ALA A 162 -18.80 -3.56 6.30
C ALA A 162 -19.47 -4.40 5.20
N CYS A 163 -18.78 -5.44 4.67
CA CYS A 163 -19.35 -6.37 3.70
C CYS A 163 -20.56 -7.15 4.27
N ALA A 164 -20.50 -7.53 5.54
CA ALA A 164 -21.64 -8.21 6.19
C ALA A 164 -22.88 -7.31 6.32
N ALA A 165 -22.66 -6.01 6.51
CA ALA A 165 -23.71 -5.00 6.62
C ALA A 165 -24.23 -4.53 5.25
N ASP A 166 -23.39 -4.54 4.22
CA ASP A 166 -23.73 -4.12 2.85
C ASP A 166 -23.27 -5.20 1.85
N PRO A 167 -24.15 -6.11 1.42
CA PRO A 167 -23.82 -7.17 0.47
C PRO A 167 -23.44 -6.68 -0.93
N THR A 168 -23.62 -5.41 -1.26
CA THR A 168 -23.18 -4.84 -2.54
C THR A 168 -21.72 -4.45 -2.52
N LEU A 169 -21.11 -4.28 -1.33
CA LEU A 169 -19.69 -3.96 -1.18
C LEU A 169 -18.83 -5.20 -1.44
N SER A 170 -17.99 -5.12 -2.49
CA SER A 170 -17.00 -6.15 -2.83
C SER A 170 -15.62 -5.72 -2.33
N VAL A 171 -14.97 -6.56 -1.53
CA VAL A 171 -13.67 -6.27 -0.94
C VAL A 171 -12.68 -7.40 -1.23
N VAL A 172 -11.50 -7.04 -1.73
CA VAL A 172 -10.35 -7.95 -1.84
C VAL A 172 -9.26 -7.50 -0.87
N LEU A 173 -8.78 -8.44 -0.05
CA LEU A 173 -7.70 -8.23 0.93
C LEU A 173 -6.40 -8.83 0.39
N LEU A 174 -5.41 -8.01 0.06
CA LEU A 174 -4.13 -8.48 -0.44
C LEU A 174 -3.07 -8.45 0.70
N ARG A 175 -2.76 -9.63 1.25
CA ARG A 175 -1.78 -9.81 2.33
C ARG A 175 -0.42 -10.16 1.76
N TYR A 176 0.38 -9.19 1.43
CA TYR A 176 1.69 -9.43 0.87
C TYR A 176 2.82 -9.29 1.90
N PHE A 177 3.92 -9.98 1.65
CA PHE A 177 5.12 -9.99 2.47
C PHE A 177 6.00 -8.79 2.14
N ASN A 178 7.15 -8.99 1.50
CA ASN A 178 8.15 -7.95 1.28
C ASN A 178 8.23 -7.58 -0.21
N PRO A 179 7.57 -6.52 -0.67
CA PRO A 179 7.73 -6.07 -2.04
C PRO A 179 9.12 -5.48 -2.25
N ILE A 180 9.77 -5.89 -3.35
CA ILE A 180 11.08 -5.43 -3.78
C ILE A 180 11.11 -5.17 -5.28
N GLY A 181 12.21 -4.66 -5.78
CA GLY A 181 12.41 -4.40 -7.21
C GLY A 181 12.03 -2.99 -7.62
N ALA A 182 11.97 -2.78 -8.92
CA ALA A 182 11.64 -1.53 -9.56
C ALA A 182 11.09 -1.81 -10.97
N HIS A 183 10.47 -0.81 -11.59
CA HIS A 183 10.06 -0.89 -12.99
C HIS A 183 11.28 -0.96 -13.91
N GLU A 184 11.21 -1.74 -14.99
CA GLU A 184 12.31 -1.96 -15.93
C GLU A 184 12.86 -0.66 -16.57
N SER A 185 12.04 0.38 -16.69
CA SER A 185 12.47 1.70 -17.17
C SER A 185 13.47 2.41 -16.24
N GLY A 186 13.62 1.96 -14.98
CA GLY A 186 14.41 2.64 -13.95
C GLY A 186 13.82 3.97 -13.47
N LEU A 187 12.64 4.38 -13.93
CA LEU A 187 12.05 5.67 -13.59
C LEU A 187 11.30 5.65 -12.26
N ILE A 188 10.68 4.53 -11.88
CA ILE A 188 9.97 4.36 -10.62
C ILE A 188 10.53 3.17 -9.83
N GLY A 189 10.53 3.29 -8.50
CA GLY A 189 11.07 2.30 -7.57
C GLY A 189 10.86 2.77 -6.13
N GLU A 190 11.40 2.04 -5.14
CA GLU A 190 11.30 2.42 -3.74
C GLU A 190 12.33 3.51 -3.37
N ASN A 191 11.85 4.73 -3.19
CA ASN A 191 12.67 5.87 -2.80
C ASN A 191 12.02 6.62 -1.62
N PRO A 192 12.11 6.07 -0.40
CA PRO A 192 11.50 6.66 0.77
C PRO A 192 12.18 7.98 1.17
N ASN A 193 11.42 8.88 1.79
CA ASN A 193 11.97 10.05 2.43
C ASN A 193 12.75 9.65 3.69
N GLY A 194 13.93 10.24 3.90
CA GLY A 194 14.77 9.98 5.08
C GLY A 194 15.53 8.66 5.04
N ILE A 195 15.68 8.01 6.20
CA ILE A 195 16.39 6.74 6.34
C ILE A 195 15.45 5.59 5.95
N PRO A 196 15.82 4.72 4.98
CA PRO A 196 15.00 3.58 4.63
C PRO A 196 14.80 2.61 5.81
N ASN A 197 13.56 2.15 5.96
CA ASN A 197 13.21 1.11 6.94
C ASN A 197 13.24 -0.30 6.31
N ASN A 198 13.17 -0.39 4.98
CA ASN A 198 13.24 -1.64 4.25
C ASN A 198 14.66 -1.95 3.79
N LEU A 199 14.98 -3.23 3.67
CA LEU A 199 16.32 -3.73 3.33
C LEU A 199 16.79 -3.23 1.95
N MET A 200 15.98 -3.41 0.90
CA MET A 200 16.39 -3.11 -0.48
C MET A 200 16.71 -1.64 -0.73
N PRO A 201 15.88 -0.65 -0.35
CA PRO A 201 16.27 0.76 -0.53
C PRO A 201 17.49 1.14 0.32
N TYR A 202 17.73 0.48 1.46
CA TYR A 202 18.95 0.70 2.24
C TYR A 202 20.18 0.19 1.47
N ILE A 203 20.13 -1.04 0.95
CA ILE A 203 21.22 -1.64 0.14
C ILE A 203 21.51 -0.77 -1.08
N THR A 204 20.48 -0.35 -1.82
CA THR A 204 20.67 0.48 -3.02
C THR A 204 21.26 1.85 -2.70
N GLN A 205 20.89 2.45 -1.55
CA GLN A 205 21.53 3.70 -1.10
C GLN A 205 22.99 3.52 -0.71
N VAL A 206 23.39 2.35 -0.18
CA VAL A 206 24.81 2.01 0.05
C VAL A 206 25.51 1.83 -1.30
N ALA A 207 24.93 1.08 -2.21
CA ALA A 207 25.52 0.78 -3.52
C ALA A 207 25.83 2.05 -4.35
N ILE A 208 24.99 3.07 -4.26
CA ILE A 208 25.21 4.36 -4.94
C ILE A 208 25.97 5.40 -4.10
N GLY A 209 26.54 5.00 -2.96
CA GLY A 209 27.37 5.86 -2.11
C GLY A 209 26.61 6.90 -1.27
N ARG A 210 25.28 6.82 -1.20
CA ARG A 210 24.50 7.72 -0.30
C ARG A 210 24.66 7.35 1.17
N ARG A 211 25.02 6.09 1.46
CA ARG A 211 25.32 5.58 2.80
C ARG A 211 26.65 4.86 2.80
N GLU A 212 27.35 4.91 3.93
CA GLU A 212 28.67 4.36 4.07
C GLU A 212 28.67 2.82 4.05
N LYS A 213 27.72 2.21 4.77
CA LYS A 213 27.69 0.76 4.97
C LYS A 213 26.28 0.24 5.29
N LEU A 214 26.09 -1.04 5.04
CA LEU A 214 24.99 -1.82 5.58
C LEU A 214 25.40 -2.39 6.95
N THR A 215 24.52 -2.25 7.95
CA THR A 215 24.74 -2.83 9.28
C THR A 215 23.87 -4.07 9.45
N VAL A 216 24.48 -5.19 9.81
CA VAL A 216 23.82 -6.41 10.24
C VAL A 216 23.69 -6.37 11.76
N PHE A 217 22.47 -6.42 12.30
CA PHE A 217 22.19 -6.22 13.73
C PHE A 217 22.31 -7.48 14.57
N GLY A 218 22.57 -8.62 13.97
CA GLY A 218 22.75 -9.89 14.65
C GLY A 218 22.79 -11.06 13.66
N ASN A 219 23.17 -12.23 14.16
CA ASN A 219 23.24 -13.48 13.41
C ASN A 219 22.86 -14.68 14.29
N ASP A 220 21.90 -14.48 15.18
CA ASP A 220 21.47 -15.42 16.22
C ASP A 220 20.05 -15.99 16.00
N TYR A 221 19.49 -15.78 14.79
CA TYR A 221 18.25 -16.46 14.41
C TYR A 221 18.51 -17.97 14.18
N ASP A 222 17.50 -18.78 14.46
CA ASP A 222 17.51 -20.23 14.18
C ASP A 222 17.29 -20.47 12.67
N THR A 223 18.31 -20.12 11.88
CA THR A 223 18.35 -20.22 10.42
C THR A 223 19.76 -20.65 9.98
N PRO A 224 19.96 -21.18 8.78
CA PRO A 224 21.27 -21.71 8.34
C PRO A 224 22.44 -20.71 8.43
N ASP A 225 22.15 -19.40 8.28
CA ASP A 225 23.17 -18.34 8.33
C ASP A 225 22.98 -17.38 9.51
N GLY A 226 22.03 -17.69 10.41
CA GLY A 226 21.73 -16.88 11.57
C GLY A 226 20.99 -15.57 11.27
N THR A 227 20.59 -15.33 10.02
CA THR A 227 19.83 -14.14 9.63
C THR A 227 18.35 -14.43 9.41
N GLY A 228 17.51 -13.41 9.39
CA GLY A 228 16.08 -13.59 9.20
C GLY A 228 15.72 -13.98 7.77
N VAL A 229 15.00 -15.10 7.61
CA VAL A 229 14.39 -15.51 6.32
C VAL A 229 13.20 -14.63 6.00
N ARG A 230 13.08 -14.22 4.74
CA ARG A 230 11.97 -13.39 4.25
C ARG A 230 11.46 -13.90 2.93
N ASP A 231 10.15 -13.75 2.72
CA ASP A 231 9.51 -13.98 1.44
C ASP A 231 9.43 -12.65 0.68
N TYR A 232 9.89 -12.66 -0.57
CA TYR A 232 9.93 -11.47 -1.41
C TYR A 232 9.06 -11.63 -2.63
N ILE A 233 8.32 -10.56 -2.98
CA ILE A 233 7.55 -10.46 -4.23
C ILE A 233 8.07 -9.27 -5.05
N HIS A 234 8.24 -9.46 -6.35
CA HIS A 234 8.60 -8.35 -7.22
C HIS A 234 7.43 -7.36 -7.31
N VAL A 235 7.74 -6.06 -7.21
CA VAL A 235 6.70 -5.02 -7.16
C VAL A 235 5.83 -4.96 -8.41
N VAL A 236 6.34 -5.37 -9.56
CA VAL A 236 5.55 -5.46 -10.81
C VAL A 236 4.55 -6.60 -10.73
N ASP A 237 4.94 -7.78 -10.23
CA ASP A 237 4.01 -8.90 -10.03
C ASP A 237 2.94 -8.55 -8.98
N LEU A 238 3.33 -7.82 -7.94
CA LEU A 238 2.37 -7.31 -6.96
C LEU A 238 1.40 -6.31 -7.59
N ALA A 239 1.87 -5.44 -8.48
CA ALA A 239 1.01 -4.49 -9.20
C ALA A 239 -0.01 -5.21 -10.11
N GLU A 240 0.41 -6.28 -10.80
CA GLU A 240 -0.49 -7.15 -11.57
C GLU A 240 -1.52 -7.83 -10.65
N GLY A 241 -1.12 -8.24 -9.47
CA GLY A 241 -2.03 -8.77 -8.44
C GLY A 241 -3.14 -7.77 -8.07
N HIS A 242 -2.82 -6.47 -7.97
CA HIS A 242 -3.82 -5.43 -7.72
C HIS A 242 -4.75 -5.20 -8.94
N LEU A 243 -4.20 -5.27 -10.17
CA LEU A 243 -5.01 -5.22 -11.38
C LEU A 243 -6.01 -6.38 -11.42
N CYS A 244 -5.55 -7.60 -11.17
CA CYS A 244 -6.45 -8.77 -11.10
C CYS A 244 -7.51 -8.60 -10.00
N ALA A 245 -7.13 -8.10 -8.83
CA ALA A 245 -8.03 -7.91 -7.71
C ALA A 245 -9.15 -6.90 -7.98
N ILE A 246 -8.87 -5.80 -8.68
CA ILE A 246 -9.91 -4.80 -9.00
C ILE A 246 -10.82 -5.23 -10.14
N GLN A 247 -10.41 -6.20 -10.95
CA GLN A 247 -11.20 -6.78 -12.04
C GLN A 247 -12.06 -7.98 -11.60
N TYR A 248 -11.78 -8.53 -10.41
CA TYR A 248 -12.50 -9.67 -9.82
C TYR A 248 -13.86 -9.24 -9.29
#